data_cedc2a2ef61fa6496851c19a92baf409
#
_entry.id   cedc2a2ef61fa6496851c19a92baf409
#
_cell.length_a   1.000
_cell.length_b   1.000
_cell.length_c   1.000
_cell.angle_alpha   90.00
_cell.angle_beta   90.00
_cell.angle_gamma   90.00
#
_symmetry.space_group_name_H-M   'P 1'
#
loop_
_entity.id
_entity.type
_entity.pdbx_description
1 polymer ?
#
loop_
_entity_poly.entity_id
_entity_poly.type
_entity_poly.pdbx_seq_one_letter_code
_entity_poly.pdbx_strand_id
1 'polypeptide(L)'
;MPKSIYVGNIPFSASEEDLRNMFGQYGEVMSVKFINDRETGRFRGFGFVEMDDSSAKQAIDALNGKEIAGRALRVNEAQERQPRPRRDY
;
A
#
# COMPACT_ATOMS: atom_id res chain seq x y z
N MET A 1 13.02 5.59 9.68
CA MET A 1 12.10 6.44 8.97
C MET A 1 11.02 5.64 8.33
N PRO A 2 9.80 6.08 8.43
CA PRO A 2 8.71 5.34 7.83
C PRO A 2 8.77 5.44 6.32
N LYS A 3 8.29 4.44 5.67
CA LYS A 3 8.25 4.40 4.24
C LYS A 3 6.85 4.03 3.81
N SER A 4 6.34 4.67 2.80
CA SER A 4 5.02 4.37 2.29
C SER A 4 5.12 3.30 1.22
N ILE A 5 4.19 2.38 1.25
CA ILE A 5 4.13 1.29 0.30
C ILE A 5 2.83 1.40 -0.47
N TYR A 6 2.94 1.37 -1.78
CA TYR A 6 1.74 1.38 -2.62
C TYR A 6 1.25 -0.04 -2.77
N VAL A 7 -0.03 -0.24 -2.54
CA VAL A 7 -0.64 -1.56 -2.67
C VAL A 7 -1.80 -1.42 -3.62
N GLY A 8 -1.73 -2.09 -4.75
CA GLY A 8 -2.77 -2.00 -5.76
C GLY A 8 -3.41 -3.33 -6.05
N ASN A 9 -4.45 -3.30 -6.84
CA ASN A 9 -5.20 -4.49 -7.22
C ASN A 9 -5.73 -5.23 -6.00
N ILE A 10 -6.15 -4.48 -5.00
CA ILE A 10 -6.66 -5.07 -3.77
C ILE A 10 -8.07 -5.56 -4.01
N PRO A 11 -8.41 -6.80 -3.64
CA PRO A 11 -9.76 -7.28 -3.81
C PRO A 11 -10.72 -6.49 -2.94
N PHE A 12 -11.94 -6.28 -3.41
CA PHE A 12 -12.89 -5.52 -2.64
C PHE A 12 -13.24 -6.21 -1.32
N SER A 13 -13.03 -7.50 -1.24
CA SER A 13 -13.33 -8.22 -0.01
C SER A 13 -12.25 -8.04 1.05
N ALA A 14 -11.09 -7.49 0.69
CA ALA A 14 -10.04 -7.31 1.66
C ALA A 14 -10.29 -6.05 2.46
N SER A 15 -9.92 -6.07 3.72
CA SER A 15 -10.12 -4.91 4.57
C SER A 15 -8.77 -4.34 4.96
N GLU A 16 -8.80 -3.21 5.63
CA GLU A 16 -7.58 -2.62 6.15
C GLU A 16 -6.91 -3.55 7.12
N GLU A 17 -7.72 -4.24 7.90
CA GLU A 17 -7.17 -5.16 8.86
C GLU A 17 -6.47 -6.32 8.18
N ASP A 18 -7.00 -6.79 7.07
CA ASP A 18 -6.36 -7.86 6.32
C ASP A 18 -4.98 -7.43 5.87
N LEU A 19 -4.85 -6.22 5.34
CA LEU A 19 -3.58 -5.72 4.92
C LEU A 19 -2.64 -5.52 6.11
N ARG A 20 -3.17 -5.02 7.19
CA ARG A 20 -2.35 -4.81 8.37
C ARG A 20 -1.77 -6.14 8.86
N ASN A 21 -2.57 -7.19 8.81
CA ASN A 21 -2.09 -8.50 9.25
C ASN A 21 -1.06 -9.06 8.29
N MET A 22 -1.25 -8.88 7.00
CA MET A 22 -0.30 -9.37 6.03
C MET A 22 1.02 -8.67 6.12
N PHE A 23 0.99 -7.36 6.17
CA PHE A 23 2.22 -6.59 6.23
C PHE A 23 2.85 -6.69 7.61
N GLY A 24 2.04 -6.89 8.61
CA GLY A 24 2.53 -7.00 9.98
C GLY A 24 3.45 -8.19 10.21
N GLN A 25 3.43 -9.15 9.30
CA GLN A 25 4.32 -10.30 9.44
C GLN A 25 5.76 -9.92 9.14
N TYR A 26 5.99 -8.80 8.51
CA TYR A 26 7.32 -8.37 8.15
C TYR A 26 7.84 -7.23 9.02
N GLY A 27 6.98 -6.66 9.82
CA GLY A 27 7.35 -5.59 10.73
C GLY A 27 6.14 -4.84 11.18
N GLU A 28 6.33 -3.84 11.98
CA GLU A 28 5.22 -3.09 12.52
C GLU A 28 4.60 -2.19 11.47
N VAL A 29 3.29 -2.25 11.35
CA VAL A 29 2.56 -1.43 10.42
C VAL A 29 2.12 -0.18 11.16
N MET A 30 2.56 0.97 10.68
CA MET A 30 2.22 2.22 11.33
C MET A 30 0.86 2.73 10.92
N SER A 31 0.51 2.56 9.68
CA SER A 31 -0.83 2.95 9.24
C SER A 31 -1.19 2.25 7.96
N VAL A 32 -2.48 2.14 7.70
CA VAL A 32 -3.01 1.56 6.47
C VAL A 32 -4.09 2.52 6.01
N LYS A 33 -4.04 2.90 4.74
CA LYS A 33 -5.00 3.83 4.23
C LYS A 33 -5.51 3.39 2.89
N PHE A 34 -6.79 3.15 2.78
CA PHE A 34 -7.40 2.78 1.50
C PHE A 34 -7.87 4.06 0.83
N ILE A 35 -7.77 4.09 -0.47
CA ILE A 35 -8.17 5.26 -1.24
C ILE A 35 -9.52 4.99 -1.88
N ASN A 36 -10.46 5.86 -1.63
CA ASN A 36 -11.79 5.73 -2.18
C ASN A 36 -12.03 6.80 -3.21
N ASP A 37 -12.95 6.51 -4.12
CA ASP A 37 -13.30 7.46 -5.13
C ASP A 37 -14.11 8.57 -4.47
N ARG A 38 -13.73 9.85 -4.72
CA ARG A 38 -14.37 10.94 -4.13
C ARG A 38 -15.77 11.10 -4.58
N GLU A 39 -16.09 10.82 -5.79
CA GLU A 39 -17.41 11.01 -6.28
C GLU A 39 -18.38 9.92 -5.90
N THR A 40 -18.00 8.69 -5.91
CA THR A 40 -18.90 7.60 -5.62
C THR A 40 -18.70 7.02 -4.25
N GLY A 41 -17.59 7.34 -3.61
CA GLY A 41 -17.28 6.76 -2.30
C GLY A 41 -16.84 5.32 -2.36
N ARG A 42 -16.65 4.79 -3.56
CA ARG A 42 -16.28 3.41 -3.67
C ARG A 42 -14.79 3.22 -3.59
N PHE A 43 -14.40 2.07 -3.07
CA PHE A 43 -12.99 1.73 -2.95
C PHE A 43 -12.41 1.58 -4.33
N ARG A 44 -11.31 2.20 -4.59
CA ARG A 44 -10.69 2.16 -5.90
C ARG A 44 -9.77 0.98 -6.10
N GLY A 45 -9.56 0.17 -5.12
CA GLY A 45 -8.73 -1.03 -5.28
C GLY A 45 -7.27 -0.82 -4.96
N PHE A 46 -6.92 0.29 -4.35
CA PHE A 46 -5.53 0.50 -3.96
C PHE A 46 -5.46 1.33 -2.70
N GLY A 47 -4.31 1.32 -2.07
CA GLY A 47 -4.11 2.06 -0.86
C GLY A 47 -2.65 2.15 -0.53
N PHE A 48 -2.35 2.61 0.66
CA PHE A 48 -0.98 2.77 1.09
C PHE A 48 -0.80 2.19 2.48
N VAL A 49 0.37 1.60 2.71
CA VAL A 49 0.71 1.06 4.01
C VAL A 49 2.00 1.73 4.43
N GLU A 50 2.08 2.18 5.68
CA GLU A 50 3.28 2.83 6.16
C GLU A 50 4.00 1.92 7.12
N MET A 51 5.24 1.67 6.91
CA MET A 51 6.02 0.78 7.74
C MET A 51 7.44 1.33 7.86
N ASP A 52 8.20 0.77 8.77
CA ASP A 52 9.59 1.11 8.90
C ASP A 52 10.32 0.76 7.60
N ASP A 53 11.35 1.48 7.29
CA ASP A 53 12.07 1.34 6.04
C ASP A 53 12.51 -0.09 5.75
N SER A 54 13.19 -0.73 6.66
CA SER A 54 13.67 -2.06 6.39
C SER A 54 12.55 -3.09 6.31
N SER A 55 11.53 -2.94 7.13
CA SER A 55 10.38 -3.84 7.08
C SER A 55 9.61 -3.66 5.79
N ALA A 56 9.51 -2.43 5.33
CA ALA A 56 8.79 -2.14 4.11
C ALA A 56 9.44 -2.84 2.93
N LYS A 57 10.75 -2.84 2.87
CA LYS A 57 11.43 -3.47 1.80
C LYS A 57 11.17 -4.96 1.77
N GLN A 58 11.19 -5.60 2.91
CA GLN A 58 10.92 -7.03 2.99
C GLN A 58 9.47 -7.32 2.59
N ALA A 59 8.55 -6.50 3.03
CA ALA A 59 7.15 -6.70 2.71
C ALA A 59 6.89 -6.55 1.22
N ILE A 60 7.53 -5.57 0.60
CA ILE A 60 7.36 -5.37 -0.83
C ILE A 60 7.83 -6.59 -1.58
N ASP A 61 9.01 -7.08 -1.25
CA ASP A 61 9.56 -8.22 -1.95
C ASP A 61 8.70 -9.46 -1.78
N ALA A 62 8.16 -9.65 -0.61
CA ALA A 62 7.40 -10.85 -0.31
C ALA A 62 5.98 -10.80 -0.84
N LEU A 63 5.39 -9.62 -0.81
CA LEU A 63 3.96 -9.52 -1.12
C LEU A 63 3.64 -9.07 -2.53
N ASN A 64 4.62 -8.55 -3.25
CA ASN A 64 4.36 -8.14 -4.61
C ASN A 64 4.04 -9.37 -5.45
N GLY A 65 2.89 -9.40 -6.05
CA GLY A 65 2.46 -10.54 -6.84
C GLY A 65 1.74 -11.63 -6.07
N LYS A 66 1.59 -11.44 -4.76
CA LYS A 66 0.92 -12.48 -3.98
C LYS A 66 -0.55 -12.47 -4.32
N GLU A 67 -1.11 -13.64 -4.55
CA GLU A 67 -2.51 -13.75 -4.88
C GLU A 67 -3.39 -13.75 -3.66
N ILE A 68 -4.43 -12.94 -3.67
CA ILE A 68 -5.38 -12.89 -2.61
C ILE A 68 -6.75 -12.83 -3.25
N ALA A 69 -7.61 -13.75 -2.92
CA ALA A 69 -8.95 -13.80 -3.47
C ALA A 69 -8.94 -13.77 -5.00
N GLY A 70 -7.96 -14.44 -5.59
CA GLY A 70 -7.86 -14.52 -7.03
C GLY A 70 -7.21 -13.34 -7.71
N ARG A 71 -6.70 -12.39 -6.96
CA ARG A 71 -6.04 -11.23 -7.54
C ARG A 71 -4.61 -11.13 -7.07
N ALA A 72 -3.71 -10.82 -7.97
CA ALA A 72 -2.32 -10.66 -7.61
C ALA A 72 -2.10 -9.23 -7.16
N LEU A 73 -1.68 -9.03 -5.95
CA LEU A 73 -1.45 -7.70 -5.42
C LEU A 73 -0.26 -7.05 -6.09
N ARG A 74 -0.33 -5.74 -6.23
CA ARG A 74 0.78 -4.99 -6.76
C ARG A 74 1.34 -4.19 -5.61
N VAL A 75 2.53 -4.53 -5.17
CA VAL A 75 3.12 -3.89 -4.00
C VAL A 75 4.44 -3.27 -4.41
N ASN A 76 4.54 -1.95 -4.29
CA ASN A 76 5.73 -1.24 -4.65
C ASN A 76 5.99 -0.12 -3.67
N GLU A 77 7.19 0.40 -3.70
CA GLU A 77 7.51 1.51 -2.85
C GLU A 77 6.79 2.74 -3.37
N ALA A 78 6.02 3.39 -2.56
CA ALA A 78 5.32 4.58 -2.94
C ALA A 78 6.27 5.73 -2.87
N GLN A 79 6.31 6.56 -3.88
CA GLN A 79 7.17 7.60 -3.87
C GLN A 79 6.55 8.67 -3.20
N GLU A 80 6.84 8.97 -2.06
CA GLU A 80 6.28 9.99 -1.38
C GLU A 80 6.69 11.17 -1.90
N ARG A 81 6.22 11.82 -2.57
CA ARG A 81 6.59 12.92 -3.16
C ARG A 81 6.51 14.02 -2.54
N GLN A 82 7.37 14.60 -2.35
CA GLN A 82 7.31 15.77 -1.94
C GLN A 82 7.06 16.55 -3.01
N PRO A 83 6.52 17.50 -2.92
CA PRO A 83 6.10 18.34 -3.95
C PRO A 83 7.25 18.84 -4.58
N ARG A 84 7.55 18.58 -5.55
CA ARG A 84 8.56 18.99 -6.15
C ARG A 84 8.27 20.12 -6.81
N PRO A 85 9.02 20.92 -6.89
CA PRO A 85 8.84 22.14 -7.52
C PRO A 85 8.67 21.88 -8.92
N ARG A 86 8.00 22.16 -9.43
CA ARG A 86 7.74 21.95 -10.65
C ARG A 86 8.39 22.64 -11.44
N ARG A 87 8.88 22.77 -12.00
CA ARG A 87 9.51 23.38 -12.66
C ARG A 87 9.14 23.77 -13.52
N ASP A 88 8.86 24.39 -13.81
CA ASP A 88 8.50 24.69 -14.53
C ASP A 88 8.86 25.23 -15.12
N TYR A 89 9.05 25.45 -15.44
CA TYR A 89 9.35 25.85 -15.77
C TYR A 89 9.49 25.97 -16.13
#